data_5e81dde93d0d36200e249e9468098511
#
_entry.id   5e81dde93d0d36200e249e9468098511
#
_cell.length_a   1.000
_cell.length_b   1.000
_cell.length_c   1.000
_cell.angle_alpha   90.00
_cell.angle_beta   90.00
_cell.angle_gamma   90.00
#
_symmetry.space_group_name_H-M   'P 1'
#
loop_
_entity.id
_entity.type
_entity.pdbx_description
1 polymer ?
#
loop_
_entity_poly.entity_id
_entity_poly.type
_entity_poly.pdbx_seq_one_letter_code
_entity_poly.pdbx_strand_id
1 'polypeptide(L)'
;TWFFSNAYTLLKDESLLDEAKHGYAFLKDHCLDKEYGGIYWSLNYDGTPKDTTKHTYNQAFCIYALSSYYEASGDAEALELAKKLFTLIETTCMDEVGYLEAFTRDFKPESNEKLSENGVLADKTMNTLLHVFEAYTELYRVSGDEKVCRRLLWIMDVFAEKVYNPKLHRQEVFFDKHYNTILNLHSYGHDIETAWLIDRGCKVLDDPELTQKMYAITRDLTAQIYKVAFDGHSLANECDRGCLLYTSPSPRD
;
A
#
# COMPACT_ATOMS: atom_id res chain seq x y z
N THR A 1 14.66 3.78 5.16
CA THR A 1 14.05 4.38 6.37
C THR A 1 13.24 3.35 7.12
N TRP A 2 12.15 2.81 6.56
CA TRP A 2 11.25 1.86 7.23
C TRP A 2 11.96 0.66 7.87
N PHE A 3 12.81 -0.05 7.12
CA PHE A 3 13.53 -1.23 7.61
C PHE A 3 14.35 -0.94 8.87
N PHE A 4 15.20 0.09 8.82
CA PHE A 4 16.08 0.44 9.95
C PHE A 4 15.30 0.97 11.15
N SER A 5 14.20 1.71 10.92
CA SER A 5 13.31 2.16 12.00
C SER A 5 12.70 0.99 12.77
N ASN A 6 12.16 0.00 12.04
CA ASN A 6 11.58 -1.19 12.67
C ASN A 6 12.65 -2.09 13.32
N ALA A 7 13.81 -2.24 12.68
CA ALA A 7 14.94 -2.98 13.26
C ALA A 7 15.43 -2.34 14.57
N TYR A 8 15.54 -1.00 14.62
CA TYR A 8 15.84 -0.28 15.86
C TYR A 8 14.76 -0.50 16.94
N THR A 9 13.50 -0.40 16.57
CA THR A 9 12.39 -0.59 17.52
C THR A 9 12.45 -1.98 18.16
N LEU A 10 12.88 -3.00 17.40
CA LEU A 10 13.00 -4.36 17.87
C LEU A 10 14.30 -4.63 18.64
N LEU A 11 15.45 -4.21 18.11
CA LEU A 11 16.78 -4.58 18.59
C LEU A 11 17.41 -3.57 19.55
N LYS A 12 16.94 -2.32 19.54
CA LYS A 12 17.44 -1.19 20.34
C LYS A 12 18.94 -0.89 20.11
N ASP A 13 19.43 -1.15 18.91
CA ASP A 13 20.79 -0.81 18.48
C ASP A 13 20.80 0.60 17.86
N GLU A 14 21.49 1.54 18.48
CA GLU A 14 21.54 2.94 18.06
C GLU A 14 22.10 3.14 16.64
N SER A 15 22.95 2.24 16.16
CA SER A 15 23.45 2.31 14.79
C SER A 15 22.34 2.18 13.76
N LEU A 16 21.29 1.40 14.05
CA LEU A 16 20.11 1.26 13.20
C LEU A 16 19.27 2.54 13.16
N LEU A 17 19.21 3.27 14.28
CA LEU A 17 18.52 4.56 14.31
C LEU A 17 19.28 5.60 13.50
N ASP A 18 20.61 5.58 13.50
CA ASP A 18 21.42 6.49 12.68
C ASP A 18 21.20 6.22 11.18
N GLU A 19 21.10 4.96 10.76
CA GLU A 19 20.74 4.60 9.37
C GLU A 19 19.31 5.03 9.03
N ALA A 20 18.37 4.90 9.96
CA ALA A 20 17.00 5.39 9.77
C ALA A 20 16.96 6.92 9.59
N LYS A 21 17.74 7.68 10.41
CA LYS A 21 17.90 9.14 10.28
C LYS A 21 18.50 9.53 8.92
N HIS A 22 19.52 8.81 8.47
CA HIS A 22 20.10 9.05 7.14
C HIS A 22 19.05 8.89 6.04
N GLY A 23 18.30 7.80 6.08
CA GLY A 23 17.20 7.56 5.12
C GLY A 23 16.08 8.61 5.21
N TYR A 24 15.72 9.06 6.41
CA TYR A 24 14.72 10.13 6.61
C TYR A 24 15.22 11.48 6.06
N ALA A 25 16.45 11.85 6.32
CA ALA A 25 17.05 13.07 5.79
C ALA A 25 17.02 13.06 4.25
N PHE A 26 17.39 11.95 3.62
CA PHE A 26 17.33 11.80 2.17
C PHE A 26 15.89 11.93 1.64
N LEU A 27 14.90 11.28 2.27
CA LEU A 27 13.49 11.43 1.92
C LEU A 27 13.06 12.90 1.95
N LYS A 28 13.36 13.60 3.05
CA LYS A 28 12.96 14.98 3.25
C LYS A 28 13.67 15.95 2.29
N ASP A 29 14.95 15.76 2.04
CA ASP A 29 15.76 16.73 1.28
C ASP A 29 15.68 16.53 -0.23
N HIS A 30 15.51 15.30 -0.69
CA HIS A 30 15.60 14.94 -2.10
C HIS A 30 14.30 14.37 -2.70
N CYS A 31 13.55 13.52 -1.95
CA CYS A 31 12.36 12.88 -2.52
C CYS A 31 11.13 13.78 -2.55
N LEU A 32 11.02 14.74 -1.62
CA LEU A 32 9.89 15.66 -1.54
C LEU A 32 9.94 16.72 -2.63
N ASP A 33 8.83 16.88 -3.34
CA ASP A 33 8.62 18.02 -4.23
C ASP A 33 8.22 19.25 -3.41
N LYS A 34 9.16 20.19 -3.29
CA LYS A 34 8.96 21.41 -2.50
C LYS A 34 8.02 22.44 -3.16
N GLU A 35 7.71 22.25 -4.44
CA GLU A 35 6.84 23.15 -5.20
C GLU A 35 5.38 22.66 -5.18
N TYR A 36 5.14 21.37 -5.55
CA TYR A 36 3.79 20.82 -5.67
C TYR A 36 3.41 19.87 -4.52
N GLY A 37 4.37 19.55 -3.63
CA GLY A 37 4.15 18.55 -2.58
C GLY A 37 4.23 17.11 -3.09
N GLY A 38 4.11 16.17 -2.15
CA GLY A 38 4.27 14.75 -2.44
C GLY A 38 5.71 14.36 -2.76
N ILE A 39 5.94 13.10 -3.11
CA ILE A 39 7.27 12.60 -3.48
C ILE A 39 7.32 12.26 -4.97
N TYR A 40 8.50 12.36 -5.55
CA TYR A 40 8.79 11.97 -6.93
C TYR A 40 8.75 10.45 -7.11
N TRP A 41 8.49 9.99 -8.34
CA TRP A 41 8.56 8.57 -8.68
C TRP A 41 9.97 8.01 -8.53
N SER A 42 10.96 8.68 -9.08
CA SER A 42 12.36 8.25 -8.96
C SER A 42 13.34 9.41 -9.01
N LEU A 43 14.52 9.15 -8.45
CA LEU A 43 15.65 10.07 -8.40
C LEU A 43 16.86 9.46 -9.13
N ASN A 44 17.79 10.30 -9.53
CA ASN A 44 19.14 9.91 -9.87
C ASN A 44 19.92 9.56 -8.58
N TYR A 45 21.07 8.91 -8.74
CA TYR A 45 21.92 8.50 -7.61
C TYR A 45 22.44 9.68 -6.78
N ASP A 46 22.50 10.87 -7.37
CA ASP A 46 22.93 12.12 -6.71
C ASP A 46 21.78 12.84 -5.99
N GLY A 47 20.58 12.26 -5.95
CA GLY A 47 19.40 12.84 -5.32
C GLY A 47 18.64 13.84 -6.19
N THR A 48 19.05 14.10 -7.44
CA THR A 48 18.28 14.95 -8.34
C THR A 48 17.05 14.22 -8.89
N PRO A 49 15.90 14.89 -9.09
CA PRO A 49 14.73 14.26 -9.69
C PRO A 49 15.01 13.66 -11.07
N LYS A 50 14.68 12.39 -11.26
CA LYS A 50 14.76 11.69 -12.54
C LYS A 50 13.41 11.59 -13.21
N ASP A 51 12.42 11.10 -12.49
CA ASP A 51 11.03 11.01 -12.90
C ASP A 51 10.16 11.71 -11.86
N THR A 52 9.53 12.79 -12.27
CA THR A 52 8.78 13.67 -11.36
C THR A 52 7.30 13.33 -11.25
N THR A 53 6.81 12.30 -11.96
CA THR A 53 5.43 11.85 -11.84
C THR A 53 5.12 11.43 -10.42
N LYS A 54 3.85 11.46 -10.07
CA LYS A 54 3.33 11.12 -8.74
C LYS A 54 2.46 9.88 -8.86
N HIS A 55 2.64 8.94 -7.95
CA HIS A 55 1.77 7.79 -7.83
C HIS A 55 1.23 7.72 -6.41
N THR A 56 -0.06 7.45 -6.25
CA THR A 56 -0.69 7.29 -4.94
C THR A 56 0.04 6.24 -4.11
N TYR A 57 0.42 5.13 -4.74
CA TYR A 57 1.25 4.08 -4.19
C TYR A 57 2.54 4.61 -3.50
N ASN A 58 3.32 5.46 -4.20
CA ASN A 58 4.55 6.03 -3.64
C ASN A 58 4.29 6.96 -2.46
N GLN A 59 3.25 7.79 -2.55
CA GLN A 59 2.87 8.68 -1.46
C GLN A 59 2.55 7.86 -0.21
N ALA A 60 1.81 6.75 -0.37
CA ALA A 60 1.46 5.84 0.71
C ALA A 60 2.71 5.22 1.36
N PHE A 61 3.65 4.70 0.58
CA PHE A 61 4.89 4.14 1.12
C PHE A 61 5.76 5.18 1.85
N CYS A 62 5.72 6.44 1.43
CA CYS A 62 6.39 7.50 2.18
C CYS A 62 5.73 7.72 3.55
N ILE A 63 4.39 7.73 3.63
CA ILE A 63 3.67 7.77 4.91
C ILE A 63 4.07 6.59 5.80
N TYR A 64 4.14 5.39 5.24
CA TYR A 64 4.53 4.17 5.94
C TYR A 64 5.92 4.29 6.56
N ALA A 65 6.90 4.74 5.77
CA ALA A 65 8.26 4.95 6.23
C ALA A 65 8.38 6.04 7.30
N LEU A 66 7.68 7.17 7.12
CA LEU A 66 7.67 8.29 8.07
C LEU A 66 7.00 7.93 9.40
N SER A 67 5.92 7.17 9.36
CA SER A 67 5.23 6.68 10.57
C SER A 67 6.12 5.76 11.39
N SER A 68 6.83 4.83 10.74
CA SER A 68 7.79 3.94 11.39
C SER A 68 9.00 4.71 11.94
N TYR A 69 9.48 5.72 11.21
CA TYR A 69 10.58 6.57 11.69
C TYR A 69 10.18 7.41 12.90
N TYR A 70 8.97 7.97 12.89
CA TYR A 70 8.43 8.69 14.06
C TYR A 70 8.36 7.78 15.29
N GLU A 71 7.89 6.55 15.14
CA GLU A 71 7.86 5.58 16.25
C GLU A 71 9.25 5.29 16.82
N ALA A 72 10.24 5.14 15.94
CA ALA A 72 11.60 4.83 16.33
C ALA A 72 12.34 6.02 16.98
N SER A 73 12.15 7.23 16.43
CA SER A 73 12.95 8.41 16.78
C SER A 73 12.25 9.41 17.70
N GLY A 74 10.90 9.42 17.73
CA GLY A 74 10.12 10.48 18.36
C GLY A 74 10.12 11.81 17.59
N ASP A 75 10.63 11.85 16.36
CA ASP A 75 10.73 13.08 15.56
C ASP A 75 9.37 13.57 15.08
N ALA A 76 8.83 14.59 15.75
CA ALA A 76 7.53 15.17 15.43
C ALA A 76 7.43 15.73 14.01
N GLU A 77 8.53 16.17 13.40
CA GLU A 77 8.55 16.65 12.00
C GLU A 77 8.17 15.52 11.03
N ALA A 78 8.66 14.30 11.28
CA ALA A 78 8.32 13.12 10.47
C ALA A 78 6.82 12.80 10.51
N LEU A 79 6.21 12.87 11.71
CA LEU A 79 4.77 12.67 11.86
C LEU A 79 3.96 13.74 11.14
N GLU A 80 4.33 15.01 11.28
CA GLU A 80 3.65 16.11 10.58
C GLU A 80 3.77 15.99 9.06
N LEU A 81 4.92 15.51 8.56
CA LEU A 81 5.09 15.24 7.14
C LEU A 81 4.20 14.08 6.66
N ALA A 82 4.10 12.99 7.44
CA ALA A 82 3.19 11.90 7.14
C ALA A 82 1.72 12.36 7.08
N LYS A 83 1.27 13.21 8.02
CA LYS A 83 -0.07 13.80 8.01
C LYS A 83 -0.32 14.75 6.84
N LYS A 84 0.70 15.48 6.39
CA LYS A 84 0.60 16.30 5.18
C LYS A 84 0.41 15.45 3.94
N LEU A 85 1.16 14.34 3.82
CA LEU A 85 1.00 13.40 2.72
C LEU A 85 -0.37 12.68 2.77
N PHE A 86 -0.84 12.30 3.96
CA PHE A 86 -2.21 11.79 4.14
C PHE A 86 -3.23 12.80 3.59
N THR A 87 -3.13 14.07 4.00
CA THR A 87 -4.05 15.10 3.51
C THR A 87 -3.96 15.28 1.99
N LEU A 88 -2.76 15.23 1.43
CA LEU A 88 -2.53 15.31 -0.01
C LEU A 88 -3.22 14.17 -0.76
N ILE A 89 -3.04 12.92 -0.31
CA ILE A 89 -3.72 11.76 -0.92
C ILE A 89 -5.23 11.95 -0.87
N GLU A 90 -5.78 12.28 0.30
CA GLU A 90 -7.22 12.42 0.51
C GLU A 90 -7.88 13.55 -0.28
N THR A 91 -7.13 14.60 -0.62
CA THR A 91 -7.67 15.76 -1.33
C THR A 91 -7.36 15.78 -2.82
N THR A 92 -6.36 15.00 -3.27
CA THR A 92 -5.82 15.13 -4.62
C THR A 92 -5.78 13.81 -5.37
N CYS A 93 -5.52 12.69 -4.66
CA CYS A 93 -5.33 11.38 -5.29
C CYS A 93 -6.61 10.52 -5.27
N MET A 94 -7.77 11.11 -5.04
CA MET A 94 -9.06 10.42 -5.02
C MET A 94 -10.05 11.06 -5.99
N ASP A 95 -10.98 10.23 -6.46
CA ASP A 95 -12.27 10.66 -6.98
C ASP A 95 -13.41 10.32 -5.99
N GLU A 96 -14.66 10.43 -6.42
CA GLU A 96 -15.83 10.13 -5.59
C GLU A 96 -15.93 8.63 -5.21
N VAL A 97 -15.19 7.76 -5.90
CA VAL A 97 -15.32 6.31 -5.81
C VAL A 97 -14.12 5.67 -5.11
N GLY A 98 -12.91 6.21 -5.29
CA GLY A 98 -11.71 5.63 -4.71
C GLY A 98 -10.42 6.30 -5.13
N TYR A 99 -9.29 5.67 -4.81
CA TYR A 99 -7.97 6.21 -5.13
C TYR A 99 -7.66 6.05 -6.63
N LEU A 100 -7.06 7.09 -7.19
CA LEU A 100 -6.50 7.11 -8.54
C LEU A 100 -5.03 6.72 -8.49
N GLU A 101 -4.49 6.22 -9.60
CA GLU A 101 -3.17 5.59 -9.64
C GLU A 101 -2.03 6.59 -9.83
N ALA A 102 -2.09 7.38 -10.90
CA ALA A 102 -0.96 8.14 -11.41
C ALA A 102 -1.30 9.57 -11.78
N PHE A 103 -0.31 10.46 -11.61
CA PHE A 103 -0.44 11.89 -11.85
C PHE A 103 0.84 12.46 -12.43
N THR A 104 0.70 13.56 -13.17
CA THR A 104 1.82 14.46 -13.50
C THR A 104 2.43 15.06 -12.22
N ARG A 105 3.56 15.74 -12.36
CA ARG A 105 4.22 16.40 -11.22
C ARG A 105 3.29 17.35 -10.45
N ASP A 106 2.41 18.05 -11.16
CA ASP A 106 1.42 19.02 -10.61
C ASP A 106 0.06 18.37 -10.30
N PHE A 107 0.03 17.06 -10.12
CA PHE A 107 -1.13 16.25 -9.74
C PHE A 107 -2.32 16.29 -10.72
N LYS A 108 -2.08 16.46 -12.01
CA LYS A 108 -3.10 16.17 -13.04
C LYS A 108 -3.11 14.67 -13.35
N PRO A 109 -4.27 14.07 -13.69
CA PRO A 109 -4.33 12.65 -14.05
C PRO A 109 -3.32 12.28 -15.14
N GLU A 110 -2.64 11.14 -14.97
CA GLU A 110 -1.63 10.60 -15.86
C GLU A 110 -1.88 9.10 -16.09
N SER A 111 -1.27 8.54 -17.14
CA SER A 111 -1.36 7.11 -17.44
C SER A 111 -0.63 6.27 -16.39
N ASN A 112 -1.24 5.16 -15.97
CA ASN A 112 -0.66 4.20 -15.02
C ASN A 112 0.25 3.14 -15.68
N GLU A 113 0.95 3.47 -16.75
CA GLU A 113 1.81 2.51 -17.47
C GLU A 113 2.93 1.94 -16.60
N LYS A 114 3.43 2.70 -15.63
CA LYS A 114 4.58 2.32 -14.78
C LYS A 114 4.26 1.23 -13.76
N LEU A 115 3.01 1.17 -13.30
CA LEU A 115 2.52 0.12 -12.39
C LEU A 115 1.64 -0.89 -13.14
N SER A 116 1.58 -0.79 -14.46
CA SER A 116 0.85 -1.73 -15.29
C SER A 116 1.62 -3.06 -15.35
N GLU A 117 1.17 -4.01 -14.58
CA GLU A 117 1.57 -5.39 -14.76
C GLU A 117 0.80 -5.99 -15.94
N ASN A 118 1.44 -6.80 -16.75
CA ASN A 118 0.83 -7.46 -17.91
C ASN A 118 0.24 -6.51 -18.99
N GLY A 119 0.65 -5.24 -19.02
CA GLY A 119 0.18 -4.26 -20.00
C GLY A 119 -1.24 -3.78 -19.78
N VAL A 120 -1.83 -4.01 -18.60
CA VAL A 120 -3.18 -3.59 -18.25
C VAL A 120 -3.17 -2.17 -17.71
N LEU A 121 -3.86 -1.26 -18.38
CA LEU A 121 -4.10 0.09 -17.88
C LEU A 121 -5.40 0.09 -17.08
N ALA A 122 -5.28 0.25 -15.77
CA ALA A 122 -6.41 0.32 -14.86
C ALA A 122 -6.55 1.73 -14.27
N ASP A 123 -7.79 2.16 -14.07
CA ASP A 123 -8.06 3.42 -13.37
C ASP A 123 -7.82 3.27 -11.86
N LYS A 124 -8.08 2.08 -11.33
CA LYS A 124 -7.89 1.72 -9.92
C LYS A 124 -7.34 0.30 -9.80
N THR A 125 -6.48 0.08 -8.82
CA THR A 125 -5.96 -1.26 -8.52
C THR A 125 -6.18 -1.64 -7.07
N MET A 126 -6.36 -2.92 -6.83
CA MET A 126 -6.36 -3.47 -5.47
C MET A 126 -5.02 -3.19 -4.78
N ASN A 127 -3.91 -3.26 -5.51
CA ASN A 127 -2.56 -3.04 -5.00
C ASN A 127 -2.39 -1.62 -4.39
N THR A 128 -2.78 -0.57 -5.11
CA THR A 128 -2.74 0.79 -4.57
C THR A 128 -3.64 0.96 -3.35
N LEU A 129 -4.87 0.42 -3.39
CA LEU A 129 -5.79 0.46 -2.24
C LEU A 129 -5.18 -0.23 -1.01
N LEU A 130 -4.55 -1.40 -1.21
CA LEU A 130 -3.91 -2.19 -0.16
C LEU A 130 -2.78 -1.42 0.53
N HIS A 131 -1.90 -0.80 -0.24
CA HIS A 131 -0.76 -0.09 0.33
C HIS A 131 -1.12 1.28 0.92
N VAL A 132 -2.19 1.91 0.46
CA VAL A 132 -2.80 3.04 1.18
C VAL A 132 -3.33 2.59 2.54
N PHE A 133 -4.02 1.44 2.59
CA PHE A 133 -4.49 0.86 3.84
C PHE A 133 -3.35 0.52 4.80
N GLU A 134 -2.31 -0.12 4.31
CA GLU A 134 -1.11 -0.46 5.08
C GLU A 134 -0.47 0.79 5.71
N ALA A 135 -0.23 1.81 4.90
CA ALA A 135 0.36 3.07 5.33
C ALA A 135 -0.50 3.80 6.37
N TYR A 136 -1.82 3.83 6.15
CA TYR A 136 -2.75 4.47 7.06
C TYR A 136 -2.92 3.69 8.37
N THR A 137 -2.79 2.37 8.33
CA THR A 137 -2.77 1.55 9.55
C THR A 137 -1.61 1.95 10.45
N GLU A 138 -0.40 2.12 9.88
CA GLU A 138 0.76 2.59 10.66
C GLU A 138 0.59 4.04 11.12
N LEU A 139 0.12 4.93 10.26
CA LEU A 139 -0.12 6.32 10.63
C LEU A 139 -1.14 6.43 11.77
N TYR A 140 -2.24 5.68 11.71
CA TYR A 140 -3.23 5.65 12.77
C TYR A 140 -2.65 5.09 14.07
N ARG A 141 -1.91 3.99 13.98
CA ARG A 141 -1.29 3.33 15.13
C ARG A 141 -0.38 4.28 15.94
N VAL A 142 0.37 5.14 15.26
CA VAL A 142 1.32 6.05 15.92
C VAL A 142 0.74 7.42 16.25
N SER A 143 -0.37 7.82 15.62
CA SER A 143 -0.94 9.16 15.78
C SER A 143 -2.27 9.20 16.53
N GLY A 144 -3.06 8.12 16.48
CA GLY A 144 -4.45 8.11 16.97
C GLY A 144 -5.39 9.08 16.23
N ASP A 145 -5.04 9.52 15.01
CA ASP A 145 -5.81 10.54 14.29
C ASP A 145 -7.14 9.97 13.80
N GLU A 146 -8.25 10.52 14.29
CA GLU A 146 -9.61 10.13 13.96
C GLU A 146 -9.96 10.25 12.46
N LYS A 147 -9.30 11.11 11.70
CA LYS A 147 -9.52 11.21 10.25
C LYS A 147 -8.95 9.99 9.55
N VAL A 148 -7.77 9.55 10.00
CA VAL A 148 -7.12 8.34 9.48
C VAL A 148 -7.96 7.10 9.85
N CYS A 149 -8.47 7.02 11.10
CA CYS A 149 -9.37 5.96 11.53
C CYS A 149 -10.59 5.83 10.60
N ARG A 150 -11.32 6.92 10.40
CA ARG A 150 -12.49 6.92 9.50
C ARG A 150 -12.15 6.48 8.09
N ARG A 151 -10.96 6.83 7.60
CA ARG A 151 -10.53 6.42 6.27
C ARG A 151 -10.19 4.92 6.21
N LEU A 152 -9.58 4.37 7.24
CA LEU A 152 -9.33 2.93 7.35
C LEU A 152 -10.63 2.12 7.32
N LEU A 153 -11.65 2.56 8.07
CA LEU A 153 -12.97 1.93 8.06
C LEU A 153 -13.58 1.92 6.65
N TRP A 154 -13.52 3.07 5.97
CA TRP A 154 -14.01 3.17 4.60
C TRP A 154 -13.25 2.27 3.62
N ILE A 155 -11.92 2.17 3.74
CA ILE A 155 -11.12 1.28 2.89
C ILE A 155 -11.51 -0.19 3.13
N MET A 156 -11.72 -0.59 4.37
CA MET A 156 -12.19 -1.95 4.68
C MET A 156 -13.57 -2.26 4.06
N ASP A 157 -14.47 -1.29 4.04
CA ASP A 157 -15.75 -1.45 3.33
C ASP A 157 -15.55 -1.58 1.82
N VAL A 158 -14.64 -0.82 1.22
CA VAL A 158 -14.29 -0.97 -0.21
C VAL A 158 -13.71 -2.36 -0.49
N PHE A 159 -12.82 -2.88 0.37
CA PHE A 159 -12.33 -4.25 0.24
C PHE A 159 -13.46 -5.28 0.28
N ALA A 160 -14.35 -5.16 1.26
CA ALA A 160 -15.43 -6.12 1.45
C ALA A 160 -16.48 -6.09 0.33
N GLU A 161 -16.79 -4.91 -0.23
CA GLU A 161 -17.92 -4.71 -1.13
C GLU A 161 -17.53 -4.62 -2.60
N LYS A 162 -16.28 -4.19 -2.91
CA LYS A 162 -15.84 -3.92 -4.28
C LYS A 162 -14.71 -4.82 -4.75
N VAL A 163 -13.79 -5.17 -3.85
CA VAL A 163 -12.56 -5.88 -4.19
C VAL A 163 -12.72 -7.38 -3.96
N TYR A 164 -13.26 -7.79 -2.83
CA TYR A 164 -13.47 -9.19 -2.52
C TYR A 164 -14.64 -9.79 -3.34
N ASN A 165 -14.37 -10.90 -4.02
CA ASN A 165 -15.36 -11.64 -4.78
C ASN A 165 -15.71 -12.96 -4.06
N PRO A 166 -16.85 -13.03 -3.33
CA PRO A 166 -17.21 -14.22 -2.55
C PRO A 166 -17.57 -15.45 -3.39
N LYS A 167 -17.87 -15.28 -4.69
CA LYS A 167 -18.16 -16.41 -5.59
C LYS A 167 -16.89 -17.08 -6.09
N LEU A 168 -15.82 -16.30 -6.22
CA LEU A 168 -14.52 -16.78 -6.70
C LEU A 168 -13.54 -17.01 -5.54
N HIS A 169 -13.90 -16.64 -4.30
CA HIS A 169 -13.07 -16.76 -3.10
C HIS A 169 -11.71 -16.09 -3.27
N ARG A 170 -11.70 -14.89 -3.87
CA ARG A 170 -10.49 -14.14 -4.19
C ARG A 170 -10.75 -12.64 -4.22
N GLN A 171 -9.70 -11.86 -4.35
CA GLN A 171 -9.80 -10.46 -4.74
C GLN A 171 -9.82 -10.31 -6.26
N GLU A 172 -10.52 -9.30 -6.75
CA GLU A 172 -10.32 -8.75 -8.09
C GLU A 172 -9.19 -7.72 -8.03
N VAL A 173 -8.40 -7.58 -9.10
CA VAL A 173 -7.11 -6.90 -9.07
C VAL A 173 -7.14 -5.55 -9.78
N PHE A 174 -7.71 -5.50 -10.98
CA PHE A 174 -7.72 -4.33 -11.87
C PHE A 174 -9.13 -3.87 -12.16
N PHE A 175 -9.36 -2.57 -12.03
CA PHE A 175 -10.69 -1.98 -12.15
C PHE A 175 -10.71 -0.76 -13.07
N ASP A 176 -11.86 -0.54 -13.68
CA ASP A 176 -12.19 0.77 -14.25
C ASP A 176 -12.49 1.79 -13.13
N LYS A 177 -12.80 3.03 -13.52
CA LYS A 177 -13.10 4.12 -12.57
C LYS A 177 -14.29 3.84 -11.63
N HIS A 178 -15.15 2.88 -11.94
CA HIS A 178 -16.35 2.51 -11.17
C HIS A 178 -16.20 1.23 -10.36
N TYR A 179 -15.00 0.66 -10.27
CA TYR A 179 -14.71 -0.65 -9.67
C TYR A 179 -15.32 -1.83 -10.44
N ASN A 180 -15.56 -1.72 -11.75
CA ASN A 180 -15.82 -2.89 -12.57
C ASN A 180 -14.49 -3.58 -12.89
N THR A 181 -14.44 -4.89 -12.65
CA THR A 181 -13.26 -5.72 -12.96
C THR A 181 -12.99 -5.74 -14.47
N ILE A 182 -11.77 -5.45 -14.87
CA ILE A 182 -11.35 -5.38 -16.28
C ILE A 182 -10.46 -6.53 -16.73
N LEU A 183 -9.95 -7.34 -15.79
CA LEU A 183 -9.10 -8.50 -16.08
C LEU A 183 -9.45 -9.67 -15.16
N ASN A 184 -9.55 -10.87 -15.72
CA ASN A 184 -9.74 -12.11 -14.94
C ASN A 184 -8.38 -12.65 -14.48
N LEU A 185 -7.81 -12.02 -13.46
CA LEU A 185 -6.55 -12.40 -12.83
C LEU A 185 -6.80 -12.82 -11.37
N HIS A 186 -6.12 -13.88 -10.90
CA HIS A 186 -6.06 -14.24 -9.50
C HIS A 186 -4.63 -14.07 -9.01
N SER A 187 -4.38 -13.03 -8.24
CA SER A 187 -3.07 -12.76 -7.64
C SER A 187 -2.99 -13.42 -6.26
N TYR A 188 -2.39 -14.58 -6.21
CA TYR A 188 -2.29 -15.39 -4.99
C TYR A 188 -1.46 -14.71 -3.91
N GLY A 189 -0.36 -14.07 -4.32
CA GLY A 189 0.50 -13.32 -3.41
C GLY A 189 -0.24 -12.18 -2.73
N HIS A 190 -0.95 -11.37 -3.52
CA HIS A 190 -1.71 -10.25 -2.98
C HIS A 190 -2.91 -10.68 -2.11
N ASP A 191 -3.55 -11.81 -2.40
CA ASP A 191 -4.65 -12.32 -1.55
C ASP A 191 -4.16 -12.64 -0.14
N ILE A 192 -3.00 -13.29 -0.01
CA ILE A 192 -2.38 -13.58 1.29
C ILE A 192 -1.90 -12.30 1.98
N GLU A 193 -1.28 -11.40 1.24
CA GLU A 193 -0.83 -10.10 1.75
C GLU A 193 -2.00 -9.28 2.29
N THR A 194 -3.07 -9.18 1.53
CA THR A 194 -4.29 -8.49 1.97
C THR A 194 -4.89 -9.13 3.21
N ALA A 195 -4.97 -10.46 3.27
CA ALA A 195 -5.49 -11.15 4.45
C ALA A 195 -4.68 -10.77 5.71
N TRP A 196 -3.35 -10.77 5.60
CA TRP A 196 -2.46 -10.40 6.70
C TRP A 196 -2.58 -8.92 7.09
N LEU A 197 -2.59 -8.01 6.10
CA LEU A 197 -2.67 -6.57 6.36
C LEU A 197 -4.03 -6.15 6.94
N ILE A 198 -5.12 -6.74 6.46
CA ILE A 198 -6.46 -6.50 7.05
C ILE A 198 -6.53 -6.99 8.49
N ASP A 199 -6.01 -8.19 8.78
CA ASP A 199 -5.96 -8.71 10.15
C ASP A 199 -5.12 -7.80 11.07
N ARG A 200 -4.02 -7.23 10.56
CA ARG A 200 -3.23 -6.22 11.27
C ARG A 200 -4.06 -4.95 11.53
N GLY A 201 -4.76 -4.44 10.52
CA GLY A 201 -5.61 -3.26 10.65
C GLY A 201 -6.73 -3.47 11.68
N CYS A 202 -7.37 -4.64 11.69
CA CYS A 202 -8.37 -5.00 12.70
C CYS A 202 -7.80 -4.95 14.12
N LYS A 203 -6.58 -5.44 14.32
CA LYS A 203 -5.90 -5.37 15.64
C LYS A 203 -5.59 -3.93 16.07
N VAL A 204 -5.24 -3.07 15.12
CA VAL A 204 -4.92 -1.65 15.40
C VAL A 204 -6.18 -0.84 15.69
N LEU A 205 -7.29 -1.14 15.00
CA LEU A 205 -8.58 -0.46 15.19
C LEU A 205 -9.31 -0.93 16.46
N ASP A 206 -9.03 -2.14 16.93
CA ASP A 206 -9.58 -2.75 18.16
C ASP A 206 -11.13 -2.73 18.21
N ASP A 207 -11.78 -2.99 17.07
CA ASP A 207 -13.23 -3.08 16.92
C ASP A 207 -13.63 -4.56 16.72
N PRO A 208 -14.32 -5.19 17.70
CA PRO A 208 -14.69 -6.60 17.62
C PRO A 208 -15.69 -6.94 16.51
N GLU A 209 -16.65 -6.06 16.20
CA GLU A 209 -17.64 -6.30 15.15
C GLU A 209 -17.00 -6.22 13.77
N LEU A 210 -16.19 -5.18 13.54
CA LEU A 210 -15.39 -5.04 12.35
C LEU A 210 -14.44 -6.24 12.17
N THR A 211 -13.77 -6.64 13.24
CA THR A 211 -12.85 -7.78 13.25
C THR A 211 -13.56 -9.06 12.83
N GLN A 212 -14.75 -9.33 13.36
CA GLN A 212 -15.53 -10.51 12.98
C GLN A 212 -15.92 -10.50 11.49
N LYS A 213 -16.38 -9.34 10.98
CA LYS A 213 -16.72 -9.14 9.56
C LYS A 213 -15.52 -9.41 8.66
N MET A 214 -14.38 -8.78 8.95
CA MET A 214 -13.19 -8.85 8.11
C MET A 214 -12.50 -10.22 8.18
N TYR A 215 -12.47 -10.87 9.36
CA TYR A 215 -11.90 -12.21 9.50
C TYR A 215 -12.64 -13.28 8.70
N ALA A 216 -13.93 -13.10 8.42
CA ALA A 216 -14.63 -14.01 7.52
C ALA A 216 -14.03 -13.95 6.10
N ILE A 217 -13.67 -12.76 5.63
CA ILE A 217 -13.06 -12.53 4.31
C ILE A 217 -11.61 -13.04 4.31
N THR A 218 -10.79 -12.65 5.28
CA THR A 218 -9.36 -13.00 5.31
C THR A 218 -9.14 -14.50 5.46
N ARG A 219 -9.99 -15.19 6.21
CA ARG A 219 -9.97 -16.66 6.31
C ARG A 219 -10.37 -17.34 5.02
N ASP A 220 -11.35 -16.80 4.31
CA ASP A 220 -11.77 -17.35 3.02
C ASP A 220 -10.67 -17.21 1.98
N LEU A 221 -10.06 -16.03 1.85
CA LEU A 221 -8.90 -15.79 0.99
C LEU A 221 -7.76 -16.77 1.33
N THR A 222 -7.37 -16.86 2.60
CA THR A 222 -6.28 -17.73 3.04
C THR A 222 -6.57 -19.20 2.77
N ALA A 223 -7.79 -19.66 3.03
CA ALA A 223 -8.18 -21.05 2.78
C ALA A 223 -8.16 -21.39 1.30
N GLN A 224 -8.62 -20.46 0.45
CA GLN A 224 -8.57 -20.64 -1.00
C GLN A 224 -7.14 -20.73 -1.52
N ILE A 225 -6.27 -19.80 -1.10
CA ILE A 225 -4.86 -19.79 -1.50
C ILE A 225 -4.15 -21.07 -1.06
N TYR A 226 -4.36 -21.51 0.18
CA TYR A 226 -3.80 -22.77 0.65
C TYR A 226 -4.21 -23.96 -0.23
N LYS A 227 -5.46 -23.95 -0.72
CA LYS A 227 -6.00 -25.03 -1.53
C LYS A 227 -5.49 -25.03 -2.98
N VAL A 228 -5.34 -23.83 -3.60
CA VAL A 228 -5.13 -23.72 -5.06
C VAL A 228 -3.72 -23.30 -5.46
N ALA A 229 -2.96 -22.69 -4.58
CA ALA A 229 -1.68 -22.07 -4.89
C ALA A 229 -0.48 -22.60 -4.08
N PHE A 230 -0.73 -23.30 -2.97
CA PHE A 230 0.33 -23.88 -2.14
C PHE A 230 0.54 -25.36 -2.50
N ASP A 231 1.76 -25.73 -2.88
CA ASP A 231 2.14 -27.08 -3.30
C ASP A 231 2.80 -27.92 -2.19
N GLY A 232 2.85 -27.38 -0.96
CA GLY A 232 3.54 -27.97 0.18
C GLY A 232 4.96 -27.45 0.42
N HIS A 233 5.52 -26.70 -0.53
CA HIS A 233 6.87 -26.14 -0.48
C HIS A 233 6.91 -24.66 -0.87
N SER A 234 6.15 -24.28 -1.85
CA SER A 234 6.11 -22.93 -2.40
C SER A 234 4.69 -22.45 -2.65
N LEU A 235 4.54 -21.14 -2.79
CA LEU A 235 3.31 -20.50 -3.18
C LEU A 235 3.43 -19.98 -4.63
N ALA A 236 2.50 -20.36 -5.50
CA ALA A 236 2.41 -19.76 -6.83
C ALA A 236 2.07 -18.26 -6.70
N ASN A 237 2.54 -17.43 -7.64
CA ASN A 237 2.34 -15.99 -7.57
C ASN A 237 0.94 -15.58 -8.06
N GLU A 238 0.55 -16.03 -9.24
CA GLU A 238 -0.70 -15.64 -9.88
C GLU A 238 -1.20 -16.67 -10.89
N CYS A 239 -2.48 -16.55 -11.28
CA CYS A 239 -3.09 -17.36 -12.32
C CYS A 239 -3.98 -16.48 -13.22
N ASP A 240 -3.70 -16.48 -14.52
CA ASP A 240 -4.55 -15.84 -15.53
C ASP A 240 -5.56 -16.84 -16.08
N ARG A 241 -6.82 -16.43 -16.19
CA ARG A 241 -7.93 -17.21 -16.80
C ARG A 241 -8.15 -18.62 -16.25
N GLY A 242 -7.66 -18.89 -15.04
CA GLY A 242 -7.80 -20.19 -14.37
C GLY A 242 -6.98 -21.33 -14.98
N CYS A 243 -6.05 -21.05 -15.89
CA CYS A 243 -5.38 -22.08 -16.69
C CYS A 243 -3.87 -22.21 -16.50
N LEU A 244 -3.17 -21.22 -15.99
CA LEU A 244 -1.71 -21.27 -15.85
C LEU A 244 -1.29 -20.72 -14.50
N LEU A 245 -0.53 -21.53 -13.78
CA LEU A 245 0.16 -21.11 -12.56
C LEU A 245 1.48 -20.46 -12.96
N TYR A 246 1.64 -19.18 -12.68
CA TYR A 246 2.92 -18.51 -12.79
C TYR A 246 3.62 -18.58 -11.43
N THR A 247 4.77 -19.21 -11.39
CA THR A 247 5.70 -19.03 -10.28
C THR A 247 6.38 -17.68 -10.48
N SER A 248 6.50 -16.90 -9.42
CA SER A 248 7.30 -15.68 -9.47
C SER A 248 8.69 -16.04 -10.00
N PRO A 249 9.21 -15.41 -11.06
CA PRO A 249 10.60 -15.57 -11.38
C PRO A 249 11.39 -15.13 -10.14
N SER A 250 12.38 -15.95 -9.75
CA SER A 250 13.39 -15.55 -8.77
C SER A 250 13.85 -14.11 -9.10
N PRO A 251 14.17 -13.27 -8.10
CA PRO A 251 14.69 -11.95 -8.38
C PRO A 251 15.76 -12.10 -9.47
N ARG A 252 15.56 -11.41 -10.58
CA ARG A 252 16.50 -11.48 -11.68
C ARG A 252 17.82 -10.90 -11.20
N ASP A 253 18.86 -11.70 -11.33
CA ASP A 253 20.25 -11.29 -11.18
C ASP A 253 20.57 -10.03 -12.00
#